data_9b4f96270309a2d5e0098c80c42544e4
#
_entry.id   9b4f96270309a2d5e0098c80c42544e4
#
_cell.length_a   1.000
_cell.length_b   1.000
_cell.length_c   1.000
_cell.angle_alpha   90.00
_cell.angle_beta   90.00
_cell.angle_gamma   90.00
#
_symmetry.space_group_name_H-M   'P 1'
#
loop_
_entity.id
_entity.type
_entity.pdbx_description
1 polymer ?
#
loop_
_entity_poly.entity_id
_entity_poly.type
_entity_poly.pdbx_seq_one_letter_code
_entity_poly.pdbx_strand_id
1 'polypeptide(L)' 'MLKDVDNKKIEEAITKSGLKKKFIAEQLDMTYNSLRRKLMGQVKWSALELEKIYKILENYIDI' A
#
# COMPACT_ATOMS: atom_id res chain seq x y z
N MET A 1 -12.03 2.55 -16.44
CA MET A 1 -12.66 2.15 -15.18
C MET A 1 -11.59 1.74 -14.18
N LEU A 2 -11.71 2.24 -12.96
CA LEU A 2 -10.77 1.86 -11.93
C LEU A 2 -11.10 0.47 -11.41
N LYS A 3 -10.09 -0.35 -11.29
CA LYS A 3 -10.25 -1.66 -10.69
C LYS A 3 -10.22 -1.54 -9.18
N ASP A 4 -10.86 -2.47 -8.53
CA ASP A 4 -10.78 -2.55 -7.08
C ASP A 4 -9.33 -2.79 -6.67
N VAL A 5 -8.96 -2.14 -5.58
CA VAL A 5 -7.61 -2.31 -5.04
C VAL A 5 -7.52 -3.69 -4.41
N ASP A 6 -6.50 -4.44 -4.78
CA ASP A 6 -6.26 -5.74 -4.18
C ASP A 6 -5.31 -5.57 -3.00
N ASN A 7 -5.88 -5.32 -1.84
CA ASN A 7 -5.11 -5.11 -0.62
C ASN A 7 -4.26 -6.32 -0.26
N LYS A 8 -4.71 -7.50 -0.61
CA LYS A 8 -3.96 -8.71 -0.33
C LYS A 8 -2.66 -8.75 -1.12
N LYS A 9 -2.70 -8.35 -2.39
CA LYS A 9 -1.49 -8.28 -3.20
C LYS A 9 -0.53 -7.23 -2.69
N ILE A 10 -1.06 -6.10 -2.22
CA ILE A 10 -0.23 -5.06 -1.65
C ILE A 10 0.46 -5.59 -0.38
N GLU A 11 -0.29 -6.25 0.49
CA GLU A 11 0.28 -6.85 1.70
C GLU A 11 1.38 -7.85 1.37
N GLU A 12 1.13 -8.71 0.39
CA GLU A 12 2.12 -9.70 -0.02
C GLU A 12 3.39 -9.02 -0.55
N ALA A 13 3.23 -7.97 -1.33
CA ALA A 13 4.36 -7.23 -1.87
C ALA A 13 5.16 -6.57 -0.75
N ILE A 14 4.48 -6.03 0.25
CA ILE A 14 5.15 -5.45 1.41
C ILE A 14 5.99 -6.51 2.12
N THR A 15 5.42 -7.68 2.32
CA THR A 15 6.13 -8.79 2.96
C THR A 15 7.35 -9.20 2.13
N LYS A 16 7.17 -9.32 0.83
CA LYS A 16 8.28 -9.71 -0.05
C LYS A 16 9.39 -8.68 -0.08
N SER A 17 9.03 -7.41 0.01
CA SER A 17 10.01 -6.32 -0.05
C SER A 17 10.89 -6.27 1.19
N GLY A 18 10.40 -6.79 2.32
CA GLY A 18 11.09 -6.67 3.58
C GLY A 18 11.01 -5.29 4.19
N LEU A 19 10.29 -4.36 3.56
CA LEU A 19 10.12 -3.02 4.08
C LEU A 19 9.14 -3.03 5.24
N LYS A 20 9.42 -2.19 6.23
CA LYS A 20 8.51 -2.05 7.36
C LYS A 20 7.33 -1.17 6.99
N LYS A 21 6.16 -1.52 7.48
CA LYS A 21 4.96 -0.73 7.22
C LYS A 21 5.09 0.70 7.74
N LYS A 22 5.78 0.88 8.85
CA LYS A 22 6.03 2.21 9.37
C LYS A 22 6.80 3.07 8.38
N PHE A 23 7.81 2.50 7.75
CA PHE A 23 8.58 3.20 6.73
C PHE A 23 7.68 3.56 5.54
N ILE A 24 6.87 2.60 5.10
CA ILE A 24 5.97 2.83 3.97
C ILE A 24 4.97 3.94 4.29
N ALA A 25 4.41 3.92 5.51
CA ALA A 25 3.49 4.96 5.93
C ALA A 25 4.14 6.34 5.88
N GLU A 26 5.38 6.44 6.32
CA GLU A 26 6.12 7.70 6.25
C GLU A 26 6.28 8.18 4.82
N GLN A 27 6.57 7.26 3.91
CA GLN A 27 6.71 7.60 2.49
C GLN A 27 5.40 8.06 1.88
N LEU A 28 4.29 7.57 2.40
CA LEU A 28 2.95 7.94 1.94
C LEU A 28 2.37 9.14 2.69
N ASP A 29 3.16 9.69 3.61
CA ASP A 29 2.75 10.87 4.38
C ASP A 29 1.50 10.58 5.23
N MET A 30 1.46 9.40 5.82
CA MET A 30 0.35 8.99 6.67
C MET A 30 0.87 8.26 7.90
N THR A 31 0.01 8.07 8.89
CA THR A 31 0.37 7.33 10.09
C THR A 31 0.32 5.83 9.81
N TYR A 32 1.00 5.07 10.65
CA TYR A 32 0.96 3.61 10.57
C TYR A 32 -0.48 3.09 10.69
N ASN A 33 -1.26 3.68 11.59
CA ASN A 33 -2.65 3.26 11.76
C ASN A 33 -3.48 3.51 10.51
N SER A 34 -3.25 4.63 9.84
CA SER A 34 -3.96 4.94 8.60
C SER A 34 -3.62 3.91 7.52
N LEU A 35 -2.33 3.57 7.38
CA LEU A 35 -1.92 2.56 6.41
C LEU A 35 -2.57 1.22 6.73
N ARG A 36 -2.55 0.84 7.99
CA ARG A 36 -3.11 -0.43 8.43
C ARG A 36 -4.60 -0.53 8.10
N ARG A 37 -5.35 0.54 8.36
CA ARG A 37 -6.78 0.57 8.06
C ARG A 37 -7.07 0.45 6.56
N LYS A 38 -6.23 1.09 5.75
CA LYS A 38 -6.39 1.00 4.29
C LYS A 38 -6.11 -0.41 3.81
N LEU A 39 -5.09 -1.05 4.35
CA LEU A 39 -4.77 -2.43 3.99
C LEU A 39 -5.86 -3.41 4.43
N MET A 40 -6.57 -3.09 5.50
CA MET A 40 -7.68 -3.91 5.97
C MET A 40 -8.99 -3.64 5.24
N GLY A 41 -9.00 -2.66 4.36
CA GLY A 41 -10.21 -2.32 3.61
C GLY A 41 -11.17 -1.42 4.35
N GLN A 42 -10.79 -0.90 5.51
CA GLN A 42 -11.67 -0.04 6.30
C GLN A 42 -11.71 1.39 5.78
N VAL A 43 -10.66 1.83 5.11
CA VAL A 43 -10.55 3.16 4.55
C VAL A 43 -10.10 3.02 3.11
N LYS A 44 -10.69 3.80 2.24
CA LYS A 44 -10.34 3.74 0.81
C LYS A 44 -9.00 4.41 0.55
N TRP A 45 -8.28 3.85 -0.41
CA TRP A 45 -7.06 4.46 -0.90
C TRP A 45 -7.41 5.65 -1.80
N SER A 46 -6.65 6.73 -1.68
CA SER A 46 -6.74 7.79 -2.68
C SER A 46 -5.90 7.41 -3.88
N ALA A 47 -6.19 8.05 -5.02
CA ALA A 47 -5.43 7.77 -6.25
C ALA A 47 -3.94 8.08 -6.06
N LEU A 48 -3.63 9.18 -5.38
CA LEU A 48 -2.25 9.57 -5.14
C LEU A 48 -1.53 8.57 -4.23
N GLU A 49 -2.22 8.08 -3.21
CA GLU A 49 -1.64 7.09 -2.31
C GLU A 49 -1.34 5.78 -3.04
N LEU A 50 -2.26 5.35 -3.89
CA LEU A 50 -2.06 4.14 -4.69
C LEU A 50 -0.87 4.29 -5.61
N GLU A 51 -0.77 5.44 -6.26
CA GLU A 51 0.35 5.71 -7.15
C GLU A 51 1.68 5.60 -6.40
N LYS A 52 1.74 6.17 -5.21
CA LYS A 52 2.96 6.16 -4.42
C LYS A 52 3.30 4.75 -3.94
N ILE A 53 2.32 4.02 -3.43
CA ILE A 53 2.61 2.68 -2.90
C ILE A 53 2.97 1.70 -4.02
N TYR A 54 2.34 1.82 -5.17
CA TYR A 54 2.72 0.97 -6.30
C TYR A 54 4.14 1.27 -6.76
N LYS A 55 4.55 2.52 -6.70
CA LYS A 55 5.91 2.88 -7.07
C LYS A 55 6.93 2.32 -6.07
N ILE A 56 6.61 2.39 -4.78
CA ILE A 56 7.49 1.83 -3.74
C ILE A 56 7.65 0.33 -3.92
N LEU A 57 6.57 -0.35 -4.32
CA LEU A 57 6.53 -1.81 -4.39
C LEU A 57 6.63 -2.35 -5.80
N GLU A 58 6.99 -1.52 -6.78
CA GLU A 58 6.91 -1.91 -8.18
C GLU A 58 7.70 -3.18 -8.52
N ASN A 59 8.78 -3.45 -7.80
CA ASN A 59 9.59 -4.64 -8.03
C ASN A 59 9.04 -5.88 -7.32
N TYR A 60 8.01 -5.72 -6.52
CA TYR A 60 7.50 -6.79 -5.66
C TYR A 60 6.03 -7.08 -5.89
N ILE A 61 5.33 -6.19 -6.56
CA ILE A 61 3.91 -6.37 -6.78
C ILE A 61 3.66 -6.86 -8.20
N ASP A 62 2.87 -7.91 -8.30
CA ASP A 62 2.54 -8.53 -9.58
C ASP A 62 1.20 -7.97 -10.02
N ILE A 63 1.24 -7.08 -10.99
CA ILE A 63 0.03 -6.43 -11.47
C ILE A 63 -0.43 -7.06 -12.77
#